data_4a0b6b5302b492b6859e33261aa47559
#
_entry.id   4a0b6b5302b492b6859e33261aa47559
#
_cell.length_a   1.000
_cell.length_b   1.000
_cell.length_c   1.000
_cell.angle_alpha   90.00
_cell.angle_beta   90.00
_cell.angle_gamma   90.00
#
_symmetry.space_group_name_H-M   'P 1'
#
loop_
_entity.id
_entity.type
_entity.pdbx_description
1 polymer ?
#
loop_
_entity_poly.entity_id
_entity_poly.type
_entity_poly.pdbx_seq_one_letter_code
_entity_poly.pdbx_strand_id
1 'polypeptide(L)'
;WNKDRRKLFPKNNYRQKIFDVCFLDDYYIQGFLRGVSLRENCYSCKYARPDRISDITIGDFIGLGKKVPFEYHTHANISSVTTNTQKGFDFLMSVKDACQQLVLVERAYKERLEYKPSLVEPFKRDPRNQMFRKLYTSEGFAKAIRSVMGDEIHKEYHKRLKSCIQLKMFIMNNIKRHLGKHGVAILKRIKGHFK
;
A
#
# COMPACT_ATOMS: atom_id res chain seq x y z
N TRP A 1 -2.44 10.19 -9.74
CA TRP A 1 -3.66 9.38 -9.71
C TRP A 1 -4.84 10.24 -10.09
N ASN A 2 -5.55 9.85 -11.08
CA ASN A 2 -6.14 10.61 -12.16
C ASN A 2 -7.48 11.26 -11.80
N LYS A 3 -7.65 12.56 -12.16
CA LYS A 3 -8.92 13.31 -12.09
C LYS A 3 -10.08 12.63 -12.84
N ASP A 4 -9.78 11.69 -13.75
CA ASP A 4 -10.78 11.01 -14.59
C ASP A 4 -11.54 9.87 -13.87
N ARG A 5 -11.02 9.34 -12.77
CA ARG A 5 -11.78 8.36 -11.96
C ARG A 5 -13.08 8.92 -11.39
N ARG A 6 -13.15 10.23 -11.17
CA ARG A 6 -14.38 10.90 -10.71
C ARG A 6 -15.52 10.87 -11.75
N LYS A 7 -15.19 10.71 -13.03
CA LYS A 7 -16.19 10.63 -14.11
C LYS A 7 -16.79 9.23 -14.29
N LEU A 8 -16.10 8.18 -13.87
CA LEU A 8 -16.55 6.80 -13.99
C LEU A 8 -17.58 6.36 -12.96
N PHE A 9 -17.74 7.13 -11.86
CA PHE A 9 -18.68 6.81 -10.80
C PHE A 9 -19.60 8.00 -10.54
N PRO A 10 -20.92 7.83 -10.62
CA PRO A 10 -21.86 8.89 -10.30
C PRO A 10 -21.66 9.38 -8.86
N LYS A 11 -21.82 10.69 -8.64
CA LYS A 11 -21.70 11.37 -7.35
C LYS A 11 -22.72 10.81 -6.35
N ASN A 12 -22.41 9.66 -5.81
CA ASN A 12 -23.15 9.11 -4.69
C ASN A 12 -22.33 9.42 -3.42
N ASN A 13 -22.85 10.21 -2.49
CA ASN A 13 -22.16 10.69 -1.28
C ASN A 13 -21.47 9.57 -0.48
N TYR A 14 -21.97 8.35 -0.62
CA TYR A 14 -21.40 7.16 -0.01
C TYR A 14 -20.06 6.73 -0.65
N ARG A 15 -19.90 6.88 -1.97
CA ARG A 15 -18.67 6.51 -2.68
C ARG A 15 -17.55 7.54 -2.52
N GLN A 16 -17.90 8.83 -2.41
CA GLN A 16 -16.92 9.88 -2.18
C GLN A 16 -16.21 9.68 -0.84
N LYS A 17 -16.91 9.27 0.22
CA LYS A 17 -16.31 8.91 1.51
C LYS A 17 -15.37 7.71 1.45
N ILE A 18 -15.61 6.73 0.58
CA ILE A 18 -14.73 5.54 0.43
C ILE A 18 -13.39 5.92 -0.19
N PHE A 19 -13.35 6.90 -1.11
CA PHE A 19 -12.12 7.32 -1.77
C PHE A 19 -11.29 8.34 -0.98
N ASP A 20 -11.91 9.00 -0.01
CA ASP A 20 -11.23 9.94 0.91
C ASP A 20 -10.64 9.23 2.13
N VAL A 21 -10.93 7.94 2.31
CA VAL A 21 -10.36 7.12 3.38
C VAL A 21 -8.90 6.78 3.05
N CYS A 22 -8.00 7.08 3.97
CA CYS A 22 -6.63 6.61 3.90
C CYS A 22 -6.63 5.09 3.76
N PHE A 23 -5.81 4.53 2.84
CA PHE A 23 -5.77 3.08 2.63
C PHE A 23 -5.49 2.29 3.93
N LEU A 24 -4.85 2.91 4.91
CA LEU A 24 -4.59 2.35 6.24
C LEU A 24 -5.87 2.20 7.09
N ASP A 25 -6.93 2.91 6.73
CA ASP A 25 -8.23 2.86 7.41
C ASP A 25 -9.27 2.08 6.60
N ASP A 26 -8.89 1.61 5.40
CA ASP A 26 -9.72 0.80 4.55
C ASP A 26 -9.77 -0.65 5.07
N TYR A 27 -10.95 -1.08 5.49
CA TYR A 27 -11.17 -2.42 6.05
C TYR A 27 -10.84 -3.55 5.08
N TYR A 28 -11.06 -3.36 3.78
CA TYR A 28 -10.72 -4.36 2.77
C TYR A 28 -9.21 -4.52 2.66
N ILE A 29 -8.51 -3.41 2.51
CA ILE A 29 -7.04 -3.39 2.40
C ILE A 29 -6.40 -3.95 3.68
N GLN A 30 -6.87 -3.52 4.85
CA GLN A 30 -6.35 -4.00 6.13
C GLN A 30 -6.62 -5.49 6.34
N GLY A 31 -7.81 -5.95 6.01
CA GLY A 31 -8.16 -7.38 6.07
C GLY A 31 -7.30 -8.23 5.14
N PHE A 32 -7.02 -7.72 3.94
CA PHE A 32 -6.12 -8.38 2.97
C PHE A 32 -4.67 -8.42 3.47
N LEU A 33 -4.10 -7.27 3.85
CA LEU A 33 -2.69 -7.17 4.24
C LEU A 33 -2.35 -7.99 5.49
N ARG A 34 -3.31 -8.14 6.40
CA ARG A 34 -3.15 -8.92 7.64
C ARG A 34 -3.56 -10.38 7.51
N GLY A 35 -3.99 -10.81 6.33
CA GLY A 35 -4.39 -12.21 6.11
C GLY A 35 -5.69 -12.61 6.80
N VAL A 36 -6.54 -11.63 7.20
CA VAL A 36 -7.85 -11.90 7.83
C VAL A 36 -8.90 -12.31 6.81
N SER A 37 -8.94 -11.61 5.66
CA SER A 37 -9.99 -11.79 4.65
C SER A 37 -9.55 -12.54 3.39
N LEU A 38 -8.41 -13.23 3.45
CA LEU A 38 -7.90 -13.98 2.31
C LEU A 38 -8.74 -15.24 2.04
N ARG A 39 -8.71 -15.67 0.77
CA ARG A 39 -9.30 -16.94 0.36
C ARG A 39 -8.50 -18.12 0.93
N GLU A 40 -9.15 -19.27 1.07
CA GLU A 40 -8.52 -20.48 1.58
C GLU A 40 -7.23 -20.85 0.83
N ASN A 41 -7.29 -20.76 -0.50
CA ASN A 41 -6.16 -21.06 -1.36
C ASN A 41 -4.93 -20.16 -1.14
N CYS A 42 -5.08 -19.00 -0.51
CA CYS A 42 -3.96 -18.12 -0.20
C CYS A 42 -3.09 -18.66 0.95
N TYR A 43 -3.69 -19.40 1.87
CA TYR A 43 -3.00 -19.98 3.01
C TYR A 43 -2.30 -21.33 2.68
N SER A 44 -2.64 -21.93 1.55
CA SER A 44 -2.03 -23.15 1.00
C SER A 44 -1.58 -22.95 -0.45
N CYS A 45 -1.13 -21.76 -0.79
CA CYS A 45 -0.83 -21.38 -2.16
C CYS A 45 0.33 -22.21 -2.74
N LYS A 46 0.05 -23.02 -3.74
CA LYS A 46 1.05 -23.86 -4.46
C LYS A 46 2.07 -23.03 -5.23
N TYR A 47 1.75 -21.77 -5.52
CA TYR A 47 2.59 -20.84 -6.29
C TYR A 47 3.49 -19.97 -5.39
N ALA A 48 3.31 -19.98 -4.08
CA ALA A 48 4.17 -19.28 -3.13
C ALA A 48 5.40 -20.15 -2.81
N ARG A 49 6.32 -20.23 -3.76
CA ARG A 49 7.54 -21.05 -3.71
C ARG A 49 8.65 -20.41 -4.56
N PRO A 50 9.93 -20.69 -4.28
CA PRO A 50 11.06 -20.14 -5.03
C PRO A 50 11.04 -20.53 -6.51
N ASP A 51 10.78 -21.79 -6.79
CA ASP A 51 10.70 -22.34 -8.13
C ASP A 51 9.36 -21.96 -8.79
N ARG A 52 9.39 -20.94 -9.60
CA ARG A 52 8.22 -20.43 -10.33
C ARG A 52 8.01 -21.20 -11.62
N ILE A 53 6.73 -21.43 -11.95
CA ILE A 53 6.34 -22.05 -13.23
C ILE A 53 6.29 -21.03 -14.38
N SER A 54 6.28 -19.73 -14.07
CA SER A 54 6.29 -18.66 -15.06
C SER A 54 7.71 -18.29 -15.48
N ASP A 55 7.90 -17.88 -16.74
CA ASP A 55 9.20 -17.41 -17.22
C ASP A 55 9.63 -16.11 -16.50
N ILE A 56 8.65 -15.24 -16.18
CA ILE A 56 8.89 -13.95 -15.51
C ILE A 56 7.90 -13.76 -14.36
N THR A 57 8.37 -13.18 -13.25
CA THR A 57 7.53 -12.73 -12.14
C THR A 57 7.68 -11.22 -11.94
N ILE A 58 6.58 -10.48 -12.07
CA ILE A 58 6.55 -9.02 -11.89
C ILE A 58 5.78 -8.66 -10.62
N GLY A 59 6.18 -7.60 -9.93
CA GLY A 59 5.46 -7.06 -8.78
C GLY A 59 6.16 -5.87 -8.17
N ASP A 60 5.56 -5.28 -7.12
CA ASP A 60 6.15 -4.15 -6.42
C ASP A 60 7.46 -4.54 -5.73
N PHE A 61 8.49 -3.69 -5.81
CA PHE A 61 9.71 -3.88 -5.05
C PHE A 61 9.58 -3.26 -3.66
N ILE A 62 8.93 -3.98 -2.75
CA ILE A 62 8.77 -3.54 -1.36
C ILE A 62 10.13 -3.60 -0.66
N GLY A 63 10.50 -2.51 0.02
CA GLY A 63 11.75 -2.44 0.79
C GLY A 63 12.99 -2.03 -0.01
N LEU A 64 12.86 -1.73 -1.30
CA LEU A 64 13.96 -1.21 -2.11
C LEU A 64 14.61 0.02 -1.43
N GLY A 65 15.94 0.04 -1.40
CA GLY A 65 16.71 1.14 -0.82
C GLY A 65 16.78 1.18 0.71
N LYS A 66 16.14 0.25 1.43
CA LYS A 66 16.19 0.23 2.91
C LYS A 66 17.50 -0.28 3.47
N LYS A 67 18.08 -1.32 2.90
CA LYS A 67 19.36 -1.90 3.33
C LYS A 67 20.49 -1.56 2.40
N VAL A 68 20.24 -1.63 1.11
CA VAL A 68 21.21 -1.29 0.07
C VAL A 68 20.70 -0.04 -0.64
N PRO A 69 21.46 1.05 -0.66
CA PRO A 69 21.06 2.31 -1.30
C PRO A 69 20.57 2.11 -2.73
N PHE A 70 19.59 2.91 -3.12
CA PHE A 70 19.07 2.96 -4.48
C PHE A 70 19.28 4.37 -5.03
N GLU A 71 20.03 4.48 -6.11
CA GLU A 71 20.54 5.77 -6.62
C GLU A 71 19.49 6.59 -7.36
N TYR A 72 18.43 5.95 -7.84
CA TYR A 72 17.42 6.63 -8.62
C TYR A 72 16.33 7.23 -7.72
N HIS A 73 16.19 8.55 -7.76
CA HIS A 73 15.05 9.23 -7.14
C HIS A 73 13.79 9.02 -7.97
N THR A 74 12.85 8.28 -7.45
CA THR A 74 11.55 8.10 -8.09
C THR A 74 10.43 8.54 -7.15
N HIS A 75 9.46 9.26 -7.70
CA HIS A 75 8.22 9.60 -7.00
C HIS A 75 7.16 8.50 -7.10
N ALA A 76 7.46 7.42 -7.79
CA ALA A 76 6.58 6.29 -8.03
C ALA A 76 7.16 5.00 -7.49
N ASN A 77 6.30 4.01 -7.27
CA ASN A 77 6.73 2.66 -6.92
C ASN A 77 7.53 2.06 -8.09
N ILE A 78 8.58 1.32 -7.74
CA ILE A 78 9.41 0.59 -8.70
C ILE A 78 8.92 -0.84 -8.77
N SER A 79 8.76 -1.33 -9.98
CA SER A 79 8.45 -2.74 -10.22
C SER A 79 9.72 -3.58 -10.12
N SER A 80 9.60 -4.73 -9.47
CA SER A 80 10.62 -5.77 -9.53
C SER A 80 10.28 -6.79 -10.60
N VAL A 81 11.25 -7.17 -11.39
CA VAL A 81 11.15 -8.25 -12.39
C VAL A 81 12.13 -9.33 -11.98
N THR A 82 11.65 -10.57 -11.86
CA THR A 82 12.50 -11.76 -11.66
C THR A 82 12.33 -12.66 -12.86
N THR A 83 13.42 -12.99 -13.54
CA THR A 83 13.45 -13.99 -14.60
C THR A 83 13.66 -15.36 -13.96
N ASN A 84 12.75 -16.29 -14.22
CA ASN A 84 12.78 -17.62 -13.62
C ASN A 84 13.33 -18.69 -14.56
N THR A 85 13.39 -18.39 -15.86
CA THR A 85 13.93 -19.27 -16.92
C THR A 85 14.83 -18.48 -17.85
N GLN A 86 15.65 -19.17 -18.64
CA GLN A 86 16.48 -18.54 -19.66
C GLN A 86 15.59 -17.82 -20.70
N LYS A 87 14.49 -18.40 -21.10
CA LYS A 87 13.52 -17.78 -22.00
C LYS A 87 12.99 -16.45 -21.45
N GLY A 88 12.69 -16.38 -20.16
CA GLY A 88 12.26 -15.14 -19.49
C GLY A 88 13.36 -14.08 -19.48
N PHE A 89 14.61 -14.47 -19.28
CA PHE A 89 15.76 -13.58 -19.33
C PHE A 89 15.96 -13.02 -20.76
N ASP A 90 15.98 -13.88 -21.77
CA ASP A 90 16.16 -13.49 -23.16
C ASP A 90 15.06 -12.54 -23.63
N PHE A 91 13.81 -12.81 -23.23
CA PHE A 91 12.69 -11.92 -23.49
C PHE A 91 12.89 -10.56 -22.82
N LEU A 92 13.29 -10.50 -21.55
CA LEU A 92 13.54 -9.24 -20.85
C LEU A 92 14.64 -8.43 -21.53
N MET A 93 15.71 -9.08 -21.99
CA MET A 93 16.80 -8.42 -22.69
C MET A 93 16.34 -7.87 -24.04
N SER A 94 15.54 -8.63 -24.80
CA SER A 94 14.98 -8.16 -26.06
C SER A 94 14.09 -6.92 -25.88
N VAL A 95 13.29 -6.87 -24.82
CA VAL A 95 12.48 -5.70 -24.50
C VAL A 95 13.35 -4.50 -24.11
N LYS A 96 14.43 -4.71 -23.36
CA LYS A 96 15.39 -3.66 -23.02
C LYS A 96 16.03 -3.05 -24.29
N ASP A 97 16.44 -3.89 -25.23
CA ASP A 97 17.06 -3.45 -26.47
C ASP A 97 16.08 -2.68 -27.37
N ALA A 98 14.82 -3.11 -27.38
CA ALA A 98 13.76 -2.46 -28.17
C ALA A 98 13.25 -1.14 -27.52
N CYS A 99 13.42 -0.96 -26.21
CA CYS A 99 12.88 0.17 -25.47
C CYS A 99 13.98 0.96 -24.74
N GLN A 100 14.50 2.00 -25.39
CA GLN A 100 15.55 2.87 -24.83
C GLN A 100 15.15 3.58 -23.52
N GLN A 101 13.86 3.71 -23.25
CA GLN A 101 13.34 4.34 -22.02
C GLN A 101 13.29 3.36 -20.84
N LEU A 102 13.46 2.06 -21.08
CA LEU A 102 13.43 1.06 -20.04
C LEU A 102 14.77 1.02 -19.29
N VAL A 103 14.75 1.40 -18.04
CA VAL A 103 15.90 1.30 -17.14
C VAL A 103 15.76 0.02 -16.31
N LEU A 104 16.71 -0.89 -16.48
CA LEU A 104 16.84 -2.10 -15.67
C LEU A 104 18.04 -1.96 -14.74
N VAL A 105 17.80 -2.16 -13.45
CA VAL A 105 18.85 -2.15 -12.42
C VAL A 105 18.86 -3.52 -11.76
N GLU A 106 19.98 -4.24 -11.90
CA GLU A 106 20.13 -5.55 -11.27
C GLU A 106 20.22 -5.42 -9.75
N ARG A 107 19.48 -6.27 -9.03
CA ARG A 107 19.46 -6.33 -7.58
C ARG A 107 19.49 -7.77 -7.10
N ALA A 108 20.09 -7.98 -5.93
CA ALA A 108 20.10 -9.30 -5.31
C ALA A 108 18.66 -9.76 -4.99
N TYR A 109 18.28 -10.96 -5.43
CA TYR A 109 16.95 -11.53 -5.18
C TYR A 109 16.59 -11.57 -3.68
N LYS A 110 17.57 -11.81 -2.82
CA LYS A 110 17.43 -11.81 -1.36
C LYS A 110 16.86 -10.49 -0.82
N GLU A 111 17.24 -9.35 -1.41
CA GLU A 111 16.72 -8.03 -0.99
C GLU A 111 15.20 -7.94 -1.16
N ARG A 112 14.67 -8.52 -2.24
CA ARG A 112 13.22 -8.58 -2.47
C ARG A 112 12.51 -9.49 -1.49
N LEU A 113 13.09 -10.64 -1.15
CA LEU A 113 12.47 -11.65 -0.27
C LEU A 113 12.31 -11.17 1.15
N GLU A 114 13.24 -10.38 1.67
CA GLU A 114 13.21 -9.89 3.05
C GLU A 114 11.92 -9.13 3.42
N TYR A 115 11.35 -8.43 2.45
CA TYR A 115 10.15 -7.61 2.67
C TYR A 115 8.88 -8.19 2.06
N LYS A 116 8.97 -9.33 1.39
CA LYS A 116 7.83 -9.99 0.77
C LYS A 116 7.95 -11.52 0.84
N PRO A 117 7.86 -12.11 2.01
CA PRO A 117 7.99 -13.57 2.20
C PRO A 117 6.93 -14.36 1.42
N SER A 118 5.77 -13.76 1.11
CA SER A 118 4.72 -14.39 0.29
C SER A 118 5.14 -14.74 -1.14
N LEU A 119 6.36 -14.38 -1.56
CA LEU A 119 6.93 -14.85 -2.81
C LEU A 119 7.39 -16.32 -2.73
N VAL A 120 7.75 -16.81 -1.55
CA VAL A 120 8.35 -18.12 -1.34
C VAL A 120 7.58 -18.99 -0.35
N GLU A 121 6.68 -18.42 0.42
CA GLU A 121 5.81 -19.13 1.35
C GLU A 121 4.37 -18.60 1.31
N PRO A 122 3.36 -19.45 1.53
CA PRO A 122 1.97 -19.02 1.62
C PRO A 122 1.75 -18.01 2.76
N PHE A 123 0.69 -17.24 2.65
CA PHE A 123 0.27 -16.34 3.74
C PHE A 123 -0.01 -17.12 5.02
N LYS A 124 0.49 -16.63 6.15
CA LYS A 124 0.10 -17.16 7.46
C LYS A 124 -1.34 -16.78 7.75
N ARG A 125 -2.12 -17.77 8.20
CA ARG A 125 -3.51 -17.53 8.57
C ARG A 125 -3.59 -16.70 9.84
N ASP A 126 -4.31 -15.58 9.76
CA ASP A 126 -4.66 -14.80 10.96
C ASP A 126 -5.71 -15.60 11.77
N PRO A 127 -5.58 -15.71 13.10
CA PRO A 127 -6.56 -16.42 13.94
C PRO A 127 -8.00 -15.92 13.76
N ARG A 128 -8.18 -14.64 13.44
CA ARG A 128 -9.50 -14.02 13.21
C ARG A 128 -10.18 -14.48 11.91
N ASN A 129 -9.42 -15.10 10.98
CA ASN A 129 -9.97 -15.55 9.70
C ASN A 129 -11.16 -16.49 9.88
N GLN A 130 -11.10 -17.41 10.84
CA GLN A 130 -12.20 -18.35 11.09
C GLN A 130 -13.50 -17.64 11.48
N MET A 131 -13.41 -16.68 12.39
CA MET A 131 -14.57 -15.87 12.80
C MET A 131 -15.06 -14.97 11.66
N PHE A 132 -14.12 -14.33 10.94
CA PHE A 132 -14.45 -13.56 9.75
C PHE A 132 -15.25 -14.37 8.73
N ARG A 133 -14.80 -15.58 8.40
CA ARG A 133 -15.48 -16.43 7.42
C ARG A 133 -16.89 -16.83 7.86
N LYS A 134 -17.08 -17.18 9.13
CA LYS A 134 -18.38 -17.48 9.69
C LYS A 134 -19.36 -16.31 9.54
N LEU A 135 -18.92 -15.11 9.92
CA LEU A 135 -19.73 -13.90 9.82
C LEU A 135 -19.92 -13.45 8.36
N TYR A 136 -18.92 -13.64 7.50
CA TYR A 136 -19.02 -13.29 6.09
C TYR A 136 -20.16 -14.03 5.38
N THR A 137 -20.34 -15.31 5.68
CA THR A 137 -21.41 -16.13 5.08
C THR A 137 -22.79 -15.68 5.53
N SER A 138 -22.97 -15.25 6.79
CA SER A 138 -24.27 -14.87 7.34
C SER A 138 -24.60 -13.38 7.19
N GLU A 139 -23.59 -12.50 7.27
CA GLU A 139 -23.79 -11.05 7.41
C GLU A 139 -23.12 -10.21 6.32
N GLY A 140 -22.34 -10.85 5.44
CA GLY A 140 -21.58 -10.19 4.38
C GLY A 140 -20.28 -9.52 4.87
N PHE A 141 -19.48 -9.05 3.90
CA PHE A 141 -18.12 -8.55 4.14
C PHE A 141 -18.04 -7.40 5.14
N ALA A 142 -18.89 -6.39 4.96
CA ALA A 142 -18.78 -5.14 5.74
C ALA A 142 -18.99 -5.35 7.23
N LYS A 143 -19.95 -6.20 7.59
CA LYS A 143 -20.21 -6.53 9.00
C LYS A 143 -19.12 -7.46 9.53
N ALA A 144 -18.80 -8.52 8.82
CA ALA A 144 -17.79 -9.49 9.22
C ALA A 144 -16.44 -8.83 9.53
N ILE A 145 -15.94 -7.99 8.62
CA ILE A 145 -14.62 -7.37 8.80
C ILE A 145 -14.63 -6.35 9.95
N ARG A 146 -15.70 -5.58 10.11
CA ARG A 146 -15.84 -4.65 11.24
C ARG A 146 -15.89 -5.37 12.58
N SER A 147 -16.57 -6.50 12.66
CA SER A 147 -16.65 -7.29 13.89
C SER A 147 -15.30 -7.83 14.34
N VAL A 148 -14.42 -8.21 13.40
CA VAL A 148 -13.12 -8.82 13.73
C VAL A 148 -11.95 -7.83 13.78
N MET A 149 -12.07 -6.66 13.17
CA MET A 149 -10.98 -5.69 13.04
C MET A 149 -11.37 -4.25 13.41
N GLY A 150 -12.63 -3.98 13.69
CA GLY A 150 -13.14 -2.62 13.89
C GLY A 150 -12.37 -1.86 14.96
N ASP A 151 -12.20 -2.46 16.13
CA ASP A 151 -11.51 -1.84 17.26
C ASP A 151 -10.05 -1.53 16.97
N GLU A 152 -9.35 -2.44 16.29
CA GLU A 152 -7.94 -2.27 15.95
C GLU A 152 -7.74 -1.14 14.94
N ILE A 153 -8.53 -1.13 13.86
CA ILE A 153 -8.47 -0.07 12.85
C ILE A 153 -8.84 1.28 13.46
N HIS A 154 -9.86 1.31 14.31
CA HIS A 154 -10.30 2.51 14.99
C HIS A 154 -9.21 3.07 15.93
N LYS A 155 -8.58 2.21 16.74
CA LYS A 155 -7.47 2.60 17.62
C LYS A 155 -6.29 3.16 16.81
N GLU A 156 -5.92 2.51 15.71
CA GLU A 156 -4.83 2.99 14.84
C GLU A 156 -5.17 4.32 14.16
N TYR A 157 -6.41 4.48 13.69
CA TYR A 157 -6.89 5.76 13.17
C TYR A 157 -6.74 6.89 14.18
N HIS A 158 -7.23 6.70 15.42
CA HIS A 158 -7.12 7.71 16.47
C HIS A 158 -5.67 8.01 16.86
N LYS A 159 -4.81 7.00 16.86
CA LYS A 159 -3.37 7.19 17.12
C LYS A 159 -2.74 8.09 16.05
N ARG A 160 -3.02 7.83 14.77
CA ARG A 160 -2.54 8.68 13.66
C ARG A 160 -3.12 10.08 13.71
N LEU A 161 -4.39 10.22 14.01
CA LEU A 161 -5.04 11.52 14.12
C LEU A 161 -4.40 12.36 15.22
N LYS A 162 -4.12 11.78 16.40
CA LYS A 162 -3.39 12.45 17.47
C LYS A 162 -2.00 12.90 17.03
N SER A 163 -1.25 12.05 16.35
CA SER A 163 0.08 12.38 15.82
C SER A 163 0.04 13.51 14.80
N CYS A 164 -0.93 13.51 13.88
CA CYS A 164 -1.13 14.59 12.92
C CYS A 164 -1.49 15.92 13.60
N ILE A 165 -2.32 15.89 14.64
CA ILE A 165 -2.69 17.07 15.42
C ILE A 165 -1.47 17.62 16.14
N GLN A 166 -0.68 16.74 16.78
CA GLN A 166 0.55 17.15 17.49
C GLN A 166 1.58 17.78 16.53
N LEU A 167 1.80 17.16 15.36
CA LEU A 167 2.68 17.71 14.33
C LEU A 167 2.20 19.08 13.85
N LYS A 168 0.89 19.22 13.60
CA LYS A 168 0.30 20.49 13.19
C LYS A 168 0.47 21.57 14.26
N MET A 169 0.27 21.23 15.53
CA MET A 169 0.50 22.14 16.66
C MET A 169 1.98 22.53 16.78
N PHE A 170 2.90 21.59 16.61
CA PHE A 170 4.34 21.83 16.63
C PHE A 170 4.75 22.81 15.52
N ILE A 171 4.31 22.57 14.27
CA ILE A 171 4.58 23.45 13.13
C ILE A 171 4.00 24.84 13.39
N MET A 172 2.75 24.95 13.86
CA MET A 172 2.11 26.23 14.16
C MET A 172 2.84 27.00 15.27
N ASN A 173 3.32 26.34 16.30
CA ASN A 173 4.07 26.96 17.38
C ASN A 173 5.44 27.48 16.91
N ASN A 174 6.15 26.71 16.07
CA ASN A 174 7.41 27.14 15.48
C ASN A 174 7.22 28.34 14.55
N ILE A 175 6.19 28.34 13.72
CA ILE A 175 5.85 29.49 12.86
C ILE A 175 5.54 30.73 13.69
N LYS A 176 4.78 30.60 14.79
CA LYS A 176 4.52 31.73 15.72
C LYS A 176 5.80 32.28 16.35
N ARG A 177 6.75 31.39 16.72
CA ARG A 177 8.04 31.80 17.31
C ARG A 177 8.93 32.56 16.31
N HIS A 178 8.99 32.11 15.05
CA HIS A 178 9.93 32.67 14.07
C HIS A 178 9.37 33.83 13.25
N LEU A 179 8.06 33.89 13.00
CA LEU A 179 7.42 34.89 12.15
C LEU A 179 6.53 35.89 12.89
N GLY A 180 6.40 35.76 14.20
CA GLY A 180 5.57 36.68 15.00
C GLY A 180 4.11 36.75 14.54
N LYS A 181 3.44 37.87 14.85
CA LYS A 181 2.02 38.10 14.51
C LYS A 181 1.74 38.15 12.99
N HIS A 182 2.71 38.59 12.18
CA HIS A 182 2.57 38.68 10.73
C HIS A 182 2.51 37.29 10.03
N GLY A 183 3.31 36.33 10.47
CA GLY A 183 3.27 34.96 9.90
C GLY A 183 1.94 34.24 10.13
N VAL A 184 1.29 34.52 11.26
CA VAL A 184 -0.03 33.96 11.58
C VAL A 184 -1.14 34.51 10.65
N ALA A 185 -1.03 35.77 10.25
CA ALA A 185 -1.98 36.38 9.31
C ALA A 185 -1.87 35.79 7.90
N ILE A 186 -0.66 35.51 7.42
CA ILE A 186 -0.41 34.85 6.13
C ILE A 186 -1.02 33.45 6.12
N LEU A 187 -0.82 32.66 7.18
CA LEU A 187 -1.39 31.32 7.29
C LEU A 187 -2.92 31.30 7.35
N LYS A 188 -3.55 32.29 7.96
CA LYS A 188 -5.01 32.44 7.93
C LYS A 188 -5.53 32.74 6.53
N ARG A 189 -4.79 33.51 5.74
CA ARG A 189 -5.12 33.83 4.34
C ARG A 189 -5.02 32.61 3.44
N ILE A 190 -3.96 31.79 3.59
CA ILE A 190 -3.78 30.53 2.86
C ILE A 190 -4.91 29.53 3.18
N LYS A 191 -5.34 29.44 4.46
CA LYS A 191 -6.47 28.59 4.84
C LYS A 191 -7.80 28.96 4.19
N GLY A 192 -8.01 30.21 3.86
CA GLY A 192 -9.23 30.68 3.18
C GLY A 192 -9.33 30.26 1.72
N HIS A 193 -8.21 29.87 1.07
CA HIS A 193 -8.16 29.45 -0.33
C HIS A 193 -8.29 27.93 -0.53
N PHE A 194 -8.32 27.15 0.55
CA PHE A 194 -8.46 25.69 0.53
C PHE A 194 -9.79 25.18 1.13
N LYS A 195 -10.83 26.02 1.08
CA LYS A 195 -12.20 25.57 1.35
C LYS A 195 -12.94 25.17 0.08
#